data_df09c8ad3e854a73aaf517f0776e9482
#
_entry.id   df09c8ad3e854a73aaf517f0776e9482
#
_cell.length_a   1.000
_cell.length_b   1.000
_cell.length_c   1.000
_cell.angle_alpha   90.00
_cell.angle_beta   90.00
_cell.angle_gamma   90.00
#
_symmetry.space_group_name_H-M   'P 1'
#
loop_
_entity.id
_entity.type
_entity.pdbx_description
1 polymer ?
#
loop_
_entity_poly.entity_id
_entity_poly.type
_entity_poly.pdbx_seq_one_letter_code
_entity_poly.pdbx_strand_id
1 'polypeptide(L)' 'MKALLTDGPMRGKPVEIEPVEGRPPMTIDLEDEEDGTLRYCLSELSQEGMAAAYTFLYAV' A
#
# COMPACT_ATOMS: atom_id res chain seq x y z
N MET A 1 -2.88 8.59 6.38
CA MET A 1 -3.58 8.37 5.08
C MET A 1 -3.85 6.89 4.91
N LYS A 2 -4.99 6.55 4.36
CA LYS A 2 -5.38 5.15 4.23
C LYS A 2 -4.90 4.56 2.89
N ALA A 3 -4.33 3.38 2.94
CA ALA A 3 -3.93 2.64 1.76
C ALA A 3 -4.87 1.45 1.56
N LEU A 4 -5.30 1.24 0.32
CA LEU A 4 -6.14 0.12 -0.06
C LEU A 4 -5.30 -0.85 -0.89
N LEU A 5 -5.19 -2.09 -0.43
CA LEU A 5 -4.41 -3.11 -1.13
C LEU A 5 -5.34 -3.86 -2.07
N THR A 6 -5.11 -3.71 -3.37
CA THR A 6 -6.03 -4.23 -4.38
C THR A 6 -5.81 -5.68 -4.74
N ASP A 7 -4.63 -6.21 -4.47
CA ASP A 7 -4.31 -7.60 -4.76
C ASP A 7 -3.19 -8.10 -3.84
N GLY A 8 -2.69 -9.28 -4.09
CA GLY A 8 -1.62 -9.88 -3.31
C GLY A 8 -2.09 -10.50 -2.00
N PRO A 9 -1.15 -10.95 -1.16
CA PRO A 9 -1.49 -11.68 0.07
C PRO A 9 -2.31 -10.88 1.08
N MET A 10 -2.20 -9.55 1.08
CA MET A 10 -2.92 -8.70 2.01
C MET A 10 -4.11 -7.98 1.37
N ARG A 11 -4.58 -8.48 0.25
CA ARG A 11 -5.71 -7.91 -0.46
C ARG A 11 -6.91 -7.65 0.44
N GLY A 12 -7.46 -6.46 0.32
CA GLY A 12 -8.65 -6.08 1.08
C GLY A 12 -8.39 -5.60 2.49
N LYS A 13 -7.15 -5.69 2.98
CA LYS A 13 -6.84 -5.20 4.32
C LYS A 13 -6.56 -3.71 4.29
N PRO A 14 -7.15 -2.95 5.21
CA PRO A 14 -6.82 -1.53 5.31
C PRO A 14 -5.47 -1.35 5.97
N VAL A 15 -4.69 -0.41 5.46
CA VAL A 15 -3.37 -0.10 6.00
C VAL A 15 -3.27 1.40 6.14
N GLU A 16 -2.72 1.84 7.27
CA GLU A 16 -2.44 3.25 7.49
C GLU A 16 -1.02 3.54 7.07
N ILE A 17 -0.83 4.55 6.23
CA ILE A 17 0.49 4.95 5.75
C ILE A 17 0.74 6.41 6.03
N GLU A 18 2.01 6.81 6.13
CA GLU A 18 2.37 8.20 6.32
C GLU A 18 2.77 8.83 5.00
N PRO A 19 2.12 9.93 4.60
CA PRO A 19 2.51 10.62 3.38
C PRO A 19 3.89 11.24 3.54
N VAL A 20 4.63 11.29 2.43
CA VAL A 20 5.93 11.94 2.36
C VAL A 20 5.74 13.24 1.60
N GLU A 21 5.97 14.36 2.28
CA GLU A 21 5.78 15.69 1.70
C GLU A 21 4.37 15.88 1.12
N GLY A 22 3.36 15.36 1.84
CA GLY A 22 1.97 15.50 1.42
C GLY A 22 1.52 14.54 0.32
N ARG A 23 2.37 13.59 -0.06
CA ARG A 23 2.06 12.61 -1.11
C ARG A 23 2.22 11.20 -0.60
N PRO A 24 1.42 10.25 -1.10
CA PRO A 24 1.63 8.86 -0.72
C PRO A 24 2.95 8.35 -1.31
N PRO A 25 3.68 7.50 -0.58
CA PRO A 25 4.93 6.94 -1.10
C PRO A 25 4.65 6.06 -2.32
N MET A 26 5.62 6.01 -3.24
CA MET A 26 5.49 5.21 -4.46
C MET A 26 5.49 3.71 -4.16
N THR A 27 6.22 3.30 -3.15
CA THR A 27 6.26 1.90 -2.71
C THR A 27 6.12 1.83 -1.20
N ILE A 28 5.50 0.76 -0.73
CA ILE A 28 5.39 0.49 0.70
C ILE A 28 5.77 -0.96 0.96
N ASP A 29 6.42 -1.20 2.09
CA ASP A 29 6.80 -2.54 2.53
C ASP A 29 5.97 -2.86 3.76
N LEU A 30 5.26 -3.99 3.71
CA LEU A 30 4.39 -4.44 4.79
C LEU A 30 4.88 -5.79 5.28
N GLU A 31 4.86 -5.99 6.59
CA GLU A 31 5.27 -7.26 7.16
C GLU A 31 4.07 -8.16 7.39
N ASP A 32 4.21 -9.41 6.97
CA ASP A 32 3.22 -10.44 7.15
C ASP A 32 3.88 -11.64 7.81
N GLU A 33 3.20 -12.23 8.80
CA GLU A 33 3.76 -13.34 9.55
C GLU A 33 4.04 -14.57 8.70
N GLU A 34 3.24 -14.78 7.66
CA GLU A 34 3.40 -15.95 6.81
C GLU A 34 4.32 -15.73 5.62
N ASP A 35 4.23 -14.55 5.02
CA ASP A 35 4.89 -14.27 3.75
C ASP A 35 6.12 -13.36 3.87
N GLY A 36 6.43 -12.92 5.07
CA GLY A 36 7.57 -12.03 5.30
C GLY A 36 7.26 -10.60 4.91
N THR A 37 8.19 -9.94 4.25
CA THR A 37 8.00 -8.56 3.83
C THR A 37 7.40 -8.52 2.42
N LEU A 38 6.29 -7.80 2.30
CA LEU A 38 5.57 -7.68 1.02
C LEU A 38 5.73 -6.27 0.51
N ARG A 39 6.10 -6.14 -0.74
CA ARG A 39 6.26 -4.82 -1.37
C ARG A 39 5.11 -4.53 -2.31
N TYR A 40 4.51 -3.36 -2.10
CA TYR A 40 3.41 -2.86 -2.91
C TYR A 40 3.80 -1.55 -3.56
N CYS A 41 3.23 -1.24 -4.70
CA CYS A 41 3.46 0.04 -5.35
C CYS A 41 2.15 0.80 -5.54
N LEU A 42 2.26 2.13 -5.52
CA LEU A 42 1.13 3.01 -5.73
C LEU A 42 0.59 2.85 -7.14
N SER A 43 -0.71 2.56 -7.25
CA SER A 43 -1.36 2.43 -8.56
C SER A 43 -2.33 3.57 -8.83
N GLU A 44 -2.99 4.06 -7.80
CA GLU A 44 -4.01 5.09 -7.98
C GLU A 44 -4.18 5.90 -6.71
N LEU A 45 -4.41 7.19 -6.87
CA LEU A 45 -4.69 8.08 -5.76
C LEU A 45 -6.10 8.62 -5.95
N SER A 46 -6.92 8.61 -4.89
CA SER A 46 -8.26 9.17 -4.99
C SER A 46 -8.19 10.67 -5.26
N GLN A 47 -9.19 11.19 -5.95
CA GLN A 47 -9.23 12.62 -6.28
C GLN A 47 -9.28 13.50 -5.04
N GLU A 48 -9.79 12.97 -3.98
CA GLU A 48 -9.90 13.70 -2.71
C GLU A 48 -8.62 13.62 -1.87
N GLY A 49 -7.64 12.84 -2.32
CA GLY A 49 -6.38 12.71 -1.62
C GLY A 49 -6.46 11.97 -0.29
N MET A 50 -7.57 11.30 -0.02
CA MET A 50 -7.79 10.64 1.26
C MET A 50 -7.45 9.17 1.28
N ALA A 51 -7.29 8.55 0.12
CA ALA A 51 -6.95 7.15 0.02
C ALA A 51 -6.08 6.90 -1.20
N ALA A 52 -5.16 5.95 -1.07
CA ALA A 52 -4.30 5.54 -2.17
C ALA A 52 -4.48 4.04 -2.39
N ALA A 53 -4.53 3.62 -3.64
CA ALA A 53 -4.62 2.21 -3.99
C ALA A 53 -3.22 1.70 -4.34
N TYR A 54 -2.89 0.53 -3.83
CA TYR A 54 -1.59 -0.11 -4.04
C TYR A 54 -1.77 -1.48 -4.62
N THR A 55 -0.88 -1.85 -5.53
CA THR A 55 -0.86 -3.20 -6.11
C THR A 55 0.39 -3.93 -5.65
N PHE A 56 0.26 -5.25 -5.52
CA PHE A 56 1.34 -6.10 -5.05
C PHE A 56 2.43 -6.22 -6.11
N LEU A 57 3.69 -6.06 -5.70
CA LEU A 57 4.83 -6.27 -6.58
C LEU A 57 5.45 -7.66 -6.36
N TYR A 58 5.98 -7.87 -5.15
CA TYR A 58 6.64 -9.14 -4.82
C TYR A 58 6.93 -9.19 -3.33
N ALA A 59 7.25 -10.38 -2.86
CA ALA A 59 7.74 -10.56 -1.51
C ALA A 59 9.25 -10.33 -1.49
N VAL A 60 9.71 -9.59 -0.53
CA VAL A 60 11.12 -9.25 -0.41
C VAL A 60 11.89 -10.37 0.31
#